data_a8e39db37289cbe6db48b7ff14ce37a3
#
_entry.id   a8e39db37289cbe6db48b7ff14ce37a3
#
_cell.length_a   1.000
_cell.length_b   1.000
_cell.length_c   1.000
_cell.angle_alpha   90.00
_cell.angle_beta   90.00
_cell.angle_gamma   90.00
#
_symmetry.space_group_name_H-M   'P 1'
#
loop_
_entity.id
_entity.type
_entity.pdbx_description
1 polymer ?
#
loop_
_entity_poly.entity_id
_entity_poly.type
_entity_poly.pdbx_seq_one_letter_code
_entity_poly.pdbx_strand_id
1 'polypeptide(L)'
;IAGDDPMLLAKMDPEKVSRANKANAVAYKPARERITEFKINWNIISWPGKAWAKRVFPNVNEQDAIKKLGDAIFHASRVLSDDPIAEWDNHNKNLREKTDWLNSMNFASLHYDGPGTSLEIGLADDHEWMGGASESQNGIICNPNIPSEEVFTTPHALKVNGKASSTKPLSYQGTLIEDIQVEFKDGKIINASSSKGENVLLKVLDSDEGSRRLGEVALVPNSSPISQLGITFYNTLFDENAASHIALGQCYSKCFKSKKNLTPDEIKSRGGNSSMIHIDWMIGSGKIDVSGKDQNGNLVPIFKQGEWCN
;
A
#
# COMPACT_ATOMS: atom_id res chain seq x y z
N ILE A 1 -2.35 -15.28 9.79
CA ILE A 1 -1.00 -15.59 9.32
C ILE A 1 -1.05 -15.73 7.80
N ALA A 2 -0.27 -14.92 7.10
CA ALA A 2 -0.11 -14.99 5.65
C ALA A 2 1.05 -15.92 5.27
N GLY A 3 0.93 -16.65 4.18
CA GLY A 3 1.97 -17.62 3.74
C GLY A 3 1.46 -18.54 2.64
N ASP A 4 0.39 -18.11 1.98
CA ASP A 4 -0.27 -18.88 0.93
C ASP A 4 0.57 -18.94 -0.36
N ASP A 5 0.28 -19.92 -1.19
CA ASP A 5 0.83 -20.00 -2.54
C ASP A 5 0.30 -18.84 -3.39
N PRO A 6 1.12 -17.86 -3.82
CA PRO A 6 0.65 -16.72 -4.61
C PRO A 6 0.10 -17.12 -5.98
N MET A 7 0.36 -18.37 -6.44
CA MET A 7 -0.10 -18.89 -7.72
C MET A 7 -1.25 -19.90 -7.58
N LEU A 8 -1.77 -20.13 -6.36
CA LEU A 8 -2.76 -21.18 -6.07
C LEU A 8 -3.96 -21.15 -7.03
N LEU A 9 -4.45 -19.97 -7.34
CA LEU A 9 -5.64 -19.78 -8.18
C LEU A 9 -5.31 -19.41 -9.64
N ALA A 10 -4.04 -19.30 -10.01
CA ALA A 10 -3.62 -18.79 -11.33
C ALA A 10 -4.11 -19.63 -12.53
N LYS A 11 -4.39 -20.92 -12.30
CA LYS A 11 -4.87 -21.85 -13.35
C LYS A 11 -6.36 -22.21 -13.19
N MET A 12 -7.04 -21.59 -12.24
CA MET A 12 -8.46 -21.86 -11.99
C MET A 12 -9.34 -21.01 -12.90
N ASP A 13 -10.56 -21.48 -13.14
CA ASP A 13 -11.58 -20.74 -13.87
C ASP A 13 -11.87 -19.40 -13.15
N PRO A 14 -11.63 -18.24 -13.79
CA PRO A 14 -11.80 -16.93 -13.16
C PRO A 14 -13.23 -16.68 -12.66
N GLU A 15 -14.26 -17.19 -13.34
CA GLU A 15 -15.65 -17.02 -12.91
C GLU A 15 -15.96 -17.79 -11.63
N LYS A 16 -15.41 -18.99 -11.49
CA LYS A 16 -15.54 -19.80 -10.26
C LYS A 16 -14.81 -19.13 -9.09
N VAL A 17 -13.61 -18.64 -9.34
CA VAL A 17 -12.81 -17.88 -8.35
C VAL A 17 -13.58 -16.64 -7.90
N SER A 18 -14.10 -15.85 -8.83
CA SER A 18 -14.88 -14.65 -8.54
C SER A 18 -16.11 -14.95 -7.69
N ARG A 19 -16.89 -16.00 -8.04
CA ARG A 19 -18.06 -16.41 -7.25
C ARG A 19 -17.70 -16.86 -5.84
N ALA A 20 -16.63 -17.64 -5.69
CA ALA A 20 -16.15 -18.10 -4.39
C ALA A 20 -15.69 -16.91 -3.52
N ASN A 21 -14.92 -16.00 -4.12
CA ASN A 21 -14.45 -14.79 -3.43
C ASN A 21 -15.61 -13.89 -3.00
N LYS A 22 -16.61 -13.70 -3.86
CA LYS A 22 -17.82 -12.92 -3.53
C LYS A 22 -18.60 -13.55 -2.37
N ALA A 23 -18.83 -14.87 -2.40
CA ALA A 23 -19.52 -15.58 -1.33
C ALA A 23 -18.74 -15.46 0.00
N ASN A 24 -17.43 -15.65 -0.03
CA ASN A 24 -16.55 -15.50 1.12
C ASN A 24 -16.57 -14.06 1.66
N ALA A 25 -16.49 -13.06 0.79
CA ALA A 25 -16.53 -11.66 1.17
C ALA A 25 -17.84 -11.28 1.89
N VAL A 26 -18.97 -11.80 1.41
CA VAL A 26 -20.29 -11.60 2.05
C VAL A 26 -20.34 -12.27 3.42
N ALA A 27 -19.91 -13.53 3.52
CA ALA A 27 -19.92 -14.28 4.77
C ALA A 27 -18.96 -13.68 5.83
N TYR A 28 -17.79 -13.20 5.38
CA TYR A 28 -16.77 -12.64 6.26
C TYR A 28 -17.01 -11.16 6.62
N LYS A 29 -17.92 -10.48 5.92
CA LYS A 29 -18.17 -9.04 6.10
C LYS A 29 -18.30 -8.60 7.55
N PRO A 30 -19.10 -9.25 8.43
CA PRO A 30 -19.25 -8.82 9.83
C PRO A 30 -17.95 -8.85 10.64
N ALA A 31 -17.10 -9.87 10.39
CA ALA A 31 -15.79 -9.96 11.03
C ALA A 31 -14.83 -8.91 10.49
N ARG A 32 -14.80 -8.73 9.16
CA ARG A 32 -13.96 -7.73 8.49
C ARG A 32 -14.29 -6.30 8.95
N GLU A 33 -15.56 -5.94 9.10
CA GLU A 33 -15.96 -4.63 9.62
C GLU A 33 -15.43 -4.38 11.04
N ARG A 34 -15.44 -5.39 11.91
CA ARG A 34 -14.85 -5.26 13.26
C ARG A 34 -13.34 -5.04 13.22
N ILE A 35 -12.65 -5.65 12.26
CA ILE A 35 -11.21 -5.50 12.02
C ILE A 35 -10.91 -4.12 11.46
N THR A 36 -11.50 -3.76 10.32
CA THR A 36 -11.21 -2.51 9.61
C THR A 36 -11.61 -1.25 10.36
N GLU A 37 -12.68 -1.34 11.20
CA GLU A 37 -13.09 -0.26 12.08
C GLU A 37 -12.33 -0.27 13.42
N PHE A 38 -11.35 -1.16 13.60
CA PHE A 38 -10.60 -1.34 14.85
C PHE A 38 -11.49 -1.50 16.10
N LYS A 39 -12.63 -2.14 15.96
CA LYS A 39 -13.45 -2.53 17.11
C LYS A 39 -12.74 -3.55 18.01
N ILE A 40 -11.79 -4.26 17.43
CA ILE A 40 -10.89 -5.22 18.10
C ILE A 40 -9.47 -4.96 17.64
N ASN A 41 -8.50 -5.26 18.50
CA ASN A 41 -7.09 -5.32 18.10
C ASN A 41 -6.85 -6.54 17.19
N TRP A 42 -5.93 -6.39 16.24
CA TRP A 42 -5.60 -7.44 15.28
C TRP A 42 -4.17 -7.27 14.76
N ASN A 43 -3.67 -8.33 14.17
CA ASN A 43 -2.33 -8.34 13.59
C ASN A 43 -2.27 -9.31 12.42
N ILE A 44 -1.56 -8.94 11.36
CA ILE A 44 -1.16 -9.81 10.26
C ILE A 44 0.33 -10.03 10.35
N ILE A 45 0.72 -11.30 10.40
CA ILE A 45 2.11 -11.76 10.31
C ILE A 45 2.23 -12.78 9.19
N SER A 46 3.44 -13.07 8.77
CA SER A 46 3.68 -14.05 7.72
C SER A 46 4.57 -15.20 8.18
N TRP A 47 4.37 -16.35 7.54
CA TRP A 47 5.19 -17.55 7.73
C TRP A 47 5.59 -18.13 6.38
N PRO A 48 6.85 -18.57 6.17
CA PRO A 48 7.33 -19.04 4.88
C PRO A 48 6.66 -20.34 4.47
N GLY A 49 5.68 -20.25 3.58
CA GLY A 49 5.06 -21.40 2.93
C GLY A 49 5.97 -21.96 1.83
N LYS A 50 5.91 -23.27 1.61
CA LYS A 50 6.67 -24.02 0.62
C LYS A 50 6.57 -23.48 -0.80
N ALA A 51 5.33 -23.34 -1.28
CA ALA A 51 5.06 -22.85 -2.63
C ALA A 51 5.47 -21.38 -2.78
N TRP A 52 5.20 -20.56 -1.77
CA TRP A 52 5.63 -19.17 -1.72
C TRP A 52 7.16 -19.04 -1.75
N ALA A 53 7.88 -19.81 -0.93
CA ALA A 53 9.33 -19.82 -0.89
C ALA A 53 9.96 -20.19 -2.25
N LYS A 54 9.42 -21.20 -2.90
CA LYS A 54 9.87 -21.62 -4.25
C LYS A 54 9.53 -20.59 -5.33
N ARG A 55 8.50 -19.78 -5.13
CA ARG A 55 8.19 -18.67 -6.04
C ARG A 55 9.18 -17.53 -5.90
N VAL A 56 9.55 -17.17 -4.67
CA VAL A 56 10.51 -16.10 -4.38
C VAL A 56 11.94 -16.54 -4.74
N PHE A 57 12.31 -17.79 -4.40
CA PHE A 57 13.65 -18.36 -4.63
C PHE A 57 13.59 -19.61 -5.53
N PRO A 58 13.33 -19.46 -6.84
CA PRO A 58 13.11 -20.62 -7.74
C PRO A 58 14.36 -21.46 -7.98
N ASN A 59 15.56 -20.87 -7.85
CA ASN A 59 16.84 -21.45 -8.26
C ASN A 59 17.57 -22.24 -7.15
N VAL A 60 16.94 -22.41 -5.97
CA VAL A 60 17.50 -23.22 -4.88
C VAL A 60 16.57 -24.37 -4.54
N ASN A 61 17.06 -25.39 -3.82
CA ASN A 61 16.19 -26.47 -3.36
C ASN A 61 15.11 -25.96 -2.39
N GLU A 62 14.12 -26.77 -2.12
CA GLU A 62 12.94 -26.37 -1.35
C GLU A 62 13.28 -25.95 0.09
N GLN A 63 14.13 -26.69 0.78
CA GLN A 63 14.50 -26.39 2.17
C GLN A 63 15.26 -25.08 2.27
N ASP A 64 16.20 -24.84 1.36
CA ASP A 64 16.94 -23.57 1.29
C ASP A 64 16.03 -22.40 0.90
N ALA A 65 15.04 -22.62 0.02
CA ALA A 65 14.05 -21.59 -0.33
C ALA A 65 13.23 -21.18 0.89
N ILE A 66 12.71 -22.15 1.65
CA ILE A 66 11.95 -21.90 2.88
C ILE A 66 12.81 -21.17 3.91
N LYS A 67 14.05 -21.60 4.10
CA LYS A 67 14.97 -20.93 5.02
C LYS A 67 15.23 -19.49 4.59
N LYS A 68 15.59 -19.25 3.33
CA LYS A 68 15.84 -17.89 2.80
C LYS A 68 14.63 -16.99 2.92
N LEU A 69 13.43 -17.49 2.63
CA LEU A 69 12.20 -16.70 2.80
C LEU A 69 11.93 -16.41 4.28
N GLY A 70 12.17 -17.39 5.17
CA GLY A 70 12.04 -17.19 6.62
C GLY A 70 13.02 -16.13 7.13
N ASP A 71 14.28 -16.20 6.75
CA ASP A 71 15.30 -15.22 7.10
C ASP A 71 14.91 -13.80 6.60
N ALA A 72 14.38 -13.69 5.39
CA ALA A 72 13.91 -12.43 4.82
C ALA A 72 12.68 -11.87 5.57
N ILE A 73 11.69 -12.71 5.89
CA ILE A 73 10.51 -12.34 6.69
C ILE A 73 10.94 -11.84 8.07
N PHE A 74 11.81 -12.60 8.75
CA PHE A 74 12.25 -12.26 10.10
C PHE A 74 13.08 -10.97 10.13
N HIS A 75 13.95 -10.77 9.13
CA HIS A 75 14.68 -9.52 8.97
C HIS A 75 13.74 -8.33 8.75
N ALA A 76 12.83 -8.43 7.79
CA ALA A 76 11.84 -7.38 7.52
C ALA A 76 10.95 -7.07 8.73
N SER A 77 10.63 -8.09 9.52
CA SER A 77 9.80 -7.97 10.74
C SER A 77 10.59 -7.57 12.00
N ARG A 78 11.90 -7.28 11.91
CA ARG A 78 12.77 -6.85 13.02
C ARG A 78 12.90 -7.87 14.17
N VAL A 79 12.50 -9.13 13.95
CA VAL A 79 12.53 -10.16 15.02
C VAL A 79 13.91 -10.77 15.25
N LEU A 80 14.90 -10.43 14.41
CA LEU A 80 16.28 -10.88 14.55
C LEU A 80 17.16 -9.91 15.34
N SER A 81 16.62 -8.79 15.83
CA SER A 81 17.35 -7.87 16.70
C SER A 81 17.50 -8.46 18.11
N ASP A 82 18.44 -7.90 18.89
CA ASP A 82 18.66 -8.33 20.28
C ASP A 82 17.42 -8.06 21.16
N ASP A 83 16.68 -6.99 20.87
CA ASP A 83 15.40 -6.65 21.52
C ASP A 83 14.35 -6.23 20.48
N PRO A 84 13.57 -7.20 19.93
CA PRO A 84 12.55 -6.92 18.94
C PRO A 84 11.44 -5.99 19.44
N ILE A 85 11.16 -5.96 20.75
CA ILE A 85 10.12 -5.10 21.32
C ILE A 85 10.60 -3.66 21.28
N ALA A 86 11.81 -3.40 21.76
CA ALA A 86 12.40 -2.05 21.71
C ALA A 86 12.57 -1.54 20.28
N GLU A 87 12.93 -2.42 19.33
CA GLU A 87 13.01 -2.09 17.91
C GLU A 87 11.64 -1.65 17.35
N TRP A 88 10.57 -2.37 17.67
CA TRP A 88 9.22 -1.98 17.24
C TRP A 88 8.73 -0.71 17.91
N ASP A 89 9.05 -0.49 19.19
CA ASP A 89 8.71 0.76 19.89
C ASP A 89 9.40 1.96 19.24
N ASN A 90 10.69 1.83 18.92
CA ASN A 90 11.45 2.87 18.21
C ASN A 90 10.89 3.09 16.78
N HIS A 91 10.59 2.03 16.06
CA HIS A 91 10.03 2.12 14.72
C HIS A 91 8.65 2.80 14.73
N ASN A 92 7.75 2.40 15.62
CA ASN A 92 6.44 3.04 15.78
C ASN A 92 6.57 4.52 16.16
N LYS A 93 7.56 4.86 16.99
CA LYS A 93 7.85 6.26 17.32
C LYS A 93 8.28 7.05 16.09
N ASN A 94 9.20 6.50 15.28
CA ASN A 94 9.65 7.13 14.04
C ASN A 94 8.48 7.35 13.06
N LEU A 95 7.63 6.34 12.83
CA LEU A 95 6.46 6.49 11.97
C LEU A 95 5.49 7.54 12.51
N ARG A 96 5.28 7.59 13.82
CA ARG A 96 4.44 8.63 14.46
C ARG A 96 5.01 10.03 14.26
N GLU A 97 6.31 10.22 14.44
CA GLU A 97 6.97 11.53 14.20
C GLU A 97 6.77 11.98 12.75
N LYS A 98 6.82 11.06 11.77
CA LYS A 98 6.55 11.37 10.36
C LYS A 98 5.07 11.71 10.12
N THR A 99 4.14 10.93 10.67
CA THR A 99 2.69 11.23 10.55
C THR A 99 2.33 12.54 11.22
N ASP A 100 2.85 12.83 12.41
CA ASP A 100 2.61 14.07 13.14
C ASP A 100 3.12 15.28 12.35
N TRP A 101 4.33 15.19 11.78
CA TRP A 101 4.87 16.23 10.92
C TRP A 101 4.01 16.46 9.68
N LEU A 102 3.67 15.41 8.94
CA LEU A 102 2.83 15.51 7.73
C LEU A 102 1.44 16.09 8.05
N ASN A 103 0.85 15.68 9.17
CA ASN A 103 -0.42 16.21 9.65
C ASN A 103 -0.33 17.69 10.05
N SER A 104 0.80 18.13 10.62
CA SER A 104 1.03 19.54 10.99
C SER A 104 1.20 20.42 9.75
N MET A 105 1.83 19.90 8.71
CA MET A 105 2.04 20.61 7.43
C MET A 105 0.75 20.76 6.64
N ASN A 106 -0.19 19.82 6.76
CA ASN A 106 -1.50 19.84 6.11
C ASN A 106 -1.39 20.20 4.61
N PHE A 107 -0.56 19.46 3.88
CA PHE A 107 -0.31 19.72 2.47
C PHE A 107 -1.59 19.64 1.62
N ALA A 108 -1.70 20.50 0.62
CA ALA A 108 -2.81 20.46 -0.35
C ALA A 108 -2.62 19.37 -1.40
N SER A 109 -1.35 19.12 -1.81
CA SER A 109 -0.98 18.07 -2.76
C SER A 109 0.45 17.58 -2.54
N LEU A 110 0.74 16.40 -3.09
CA LEU A 110 2.08 15.85 -3.22
C LEU A 110 2.52 15.92 -4.68
N HIS A 111 3.82 16.16 -4.90
CA HIS A 111 4.45 16.17 -6.21
C HIS A 111 5.56 15.13 -6.22
N TYR A 112 5.42 14.12 -7.08
CA TYR A 112 6.42 13.09 -7.33
C TYR A 112 7.17 13.43 -8.62
N ASP A 113 8.50 13.40 -8.57
CA ASP A 113 9.37 13.60 -9.71
C ASP A 113 10.51 12.57 -9.73
N GLY A 114 10.67 11.89 -10.86
CA GLY A 114 11.70 10.90 -11.06
C GLY A 114 11.51 10.09 -12.34
N PRO A 115 12.32 9.05 -12.57
CA PRO A 115 12.30 8.30 -13.82
C PRO A 115 10.92 7.74 -14.17
N GLY A 116 10.32 8.25 -15.26
CA GLY A 116 9.00 7.82 -15.74
C GLY A 116 7.81 8.33 -14.90
N THR A 117 8.04 9.07 -13.83
CA THR A 117 7.01 9.61 -12.95
C THR A 117 7.14 11.13 -12.84
N SER A 118 6.05 11.81 -13.15
CA SER A 118 5.85 13.24 -12.88
C SER A 118 4.37 13.39 -12.56
N LEU A 119 4.04 13.37 -11.27
CA LEU A 119 2.67 13.17 -10.79
C LEU A 119 2.33 14.14 -9.68
N GLU A 120 1.24 14.89 -9.85
CA GLU A 120 0.63 15.68 -8.78
C GLU A 120 -0.57 14.92 -8.22
N ILE A 121 -0.59 14.70 -6.89
CA ILE A 121 -1.65 14.04 -6.15
C ILE A 121 -2.24 15.04 -5.16
N GLY A 122 -3.41 15.60 -5.45
CA GLY A 122 -4.17 16.37 -4.47
C GLY A 122 -4.63 15.48 -3.31
N LEU A 123 -4.55 15.98 -2.09
CA LEU A 123 -5.00 15.27 -0.91
C LEU A 123 -6.47 15.58 -0.63
N ALA A 124 -7.18 14.60 -0.04
CA ALA A 124 -8.58 14.76 0.33
C ALA A 124 -8.77 15.85 1.39
N ASP A 125 -9.93 16.48 1.42
CA ASP A 125 -10.25 17.48 2.43
C ASP A 125 -10.30 16.80 3.81
N ASP A 126 -9.67 17.44 4.82
CA ASP A 126 -9.51 16.88 6.17
C ASP A 126 -8.82 15.51 6.20
N HIS A 127 -7.92 15.24 5.27
CA HIS A 127 -7.11 14.03 5.33
C HIS A 127 -6.27 13.95 6.60
N GLU A 128 -5.98 12.73 7.02
CA GLU A 128 -5.12 12.41 8.14
C GLU A 128 -4.08 11.36 7.72
N TRP A 129 -2.82 11.62 7.99
CA TRP A 129 -1.75 10.66 7.78
C TRP A 129 -1.72 9.68 8.92
N MET A 130 -1.60 8.40 8.58
CA MET A 130 -1.55 7.27 9.49
C MET A 130 -0.31 6.41 9.20
N GLY A 131 0.11 5.62 10.19
CA GLY A 131 1.21 4.67 10.04
C GLY A 131 1.55 4.01 11.38
N GLY A 132 2.18 2.83 11.33
CA GLY A 132 2.63 2.10 12.51
C GLY A 132 1.50 1.59 13.40
N ALA A 133 1.72 1.68 14.73
CA ALA A 133 0.76 1.21 15.72
C ALA A 133 -0.52 2.04 15.75
N SER A 134 -1.64 1.37 15.95
CA SER A 134 -2.96 2.00 16.10
C SER A 134 -3.67 1.50 17.36
N GLU A 135 -4.42 2.38 18.01
CA GLU A 135 -5.26 2.02 19.14
C GLU A 135 -6.63 1.52 18.65
N SER A 136 -7.02 0.36 19.13
CA SER A 136 -8.35 -0.20 18.89
C SER A 136 -9.40 0.38 19.84
N GLN A 137 -10.68 0.28 19.50
CA GLN A 137 -11.78 0.84 20.33
C GLN A 137 -11.87 0.23 21.73
N ASN A 138 -11.23 -0.92 21.99
CA ASN A 138 -11.10 -1.52 23.31
C ASN A 138 -9.86 -1.04 24.10
N GLY A 139 -9.16 0.00 23.59
CA GLY A 139 -8.00 0.62 24.26
C GLY A 139 -6.68 -0.17 24.11
N ILE A 140 -6.63 -1.18 23.25
CA ILE A 140 -5.41 -1.96 23.02
C ILE A 140 -4.65 -1.38 21.81
N ILE A 141 -3.39 -0.97 22.04
CA ILE A 141 -2.49 -0.56 20.98
C ILE A 141 -1.95 -1.83 20.29
N CYS A 142 -1.98 -1.87 18.97
CA CYS A 142 -1.47 -2.99 18.18
C CYS A 142 -0.86 -2.50 16.87
N ASN A 143 0.07 -3.29 16.33
CA ASN A 143 0.56 -3.14 14.97
C ASN A 143 -0.29 -4.03 14.05
N PRO A 144 -1.13 -3.45 13.17
CA PRO A 144 -1.98 -4.23 12.27
C PRO A 144 -1.19 -5.10 11.31
N ASN A 145 -0.12 -4.55 10.79
CA ASN A 145 0.78 -5.22 9.83
C ASN A 145 2.18 -5.37 10.42
N ILE A 146 2.76 -6.55 10.31
CA ILE A 146 4.17 -6.83 10.58
C ILE A 146 4.73 -7.61 9.40
N PRO A 147 5.61 -6.98 8.59
CA PRO A 147 6.16 -5.62 8.72
C PRO A 147 5.20 -4.51 8.30
N SER A 148 5.53 -3.26 8.65
CA SER A 148 4.93 -2.02 8.13
C SER A 148 5.99 -0.92 8.16
N GLU A 149 6.23 -0.27 7.01
CA GLU A 149 7.26 0.76 6.82
C GLU A 149 6.67 2.08 6.35
N GLU A 150 5.37 2.11 6.15
CA GLU A 150 4.66 3.18 5.49
C GLU A 150 4.04 4.21 6.44
N VAL A 151 3.92 5.42 5.92
CA VAL A 151 2.91 6.39 6.35
C VAL A 151 2.02 6.72 5.15
N PHE A 152 0.72 6.69 5.32
CA PHE A 152 -0.24 6.77 4.23
C PHE A 152 -1.41 7.69 4.52
N THR A 153 -2.08 8.14 3.47
CA THR A 153 -3.28 8.96 3.57
C THR A 153 -4.17 8.81 2.32
N THR A 154 -5.32 9.48 2.34
CA THR A 154 -6.28 9.46 1.22
C THR A 154 -6.03 10.60 0.24
N PRO A 155 -5.76 10.30 -1.05
CA PRO A 155 -5.76 11.29 -2.13
C PRO A 155 -7.18 11.76 -2.46
N HIS A 156 -7.28 12.94 -3.07
CA HIS A 156 -8.53 13.43 -3.60
C HIS A 156 -8.84 12.79 -4.96
N ALA A 157 -9.93 12.05 -5.05
CA ALA A 157 -10.32 11.26 -6.22
C ALA A 157 -10.38 12.03 -7.56
N LEU A 158 -10.51 13.36 -7.53
CA LEU A 158 -10.62 14.21 -8.72
C LEU A 158 -9.40 15.12 -8.95
N LYS A 159 -8.39 15.08 -8.07
CA LYS A 159 -7.25 16.02 -8.12
C LYS A 159 -5.92 15.29 -8.30
N VAL A 160 -5.85 14.38 -9.28
CA VAL A 160 -4.61 13.68 -9.64
C VAL A 160 -4.31 13.93 -11.10
N ASN A 161 -3.11 14.44 -11.41
CA ASN A 161 -2.69 14.78 -12.78
C ASN A 161 -1.23 14.41 -13.02
N GLY A 162 -0.92 13.93 -14.22
CA GLY A 162 0.43 13.58 -14.64
C GLY A 162 0.61 12.11 -14.93
N LYS A 163 1.85 11.63 -14.86
CA LYS A 163 2.23 10.27 -15.23
C LYS A 163 2.91 9.56 -14.08
N ALA A 164 2.67 8.26 -13.97
CA ALA A 164 3.37 7.39 -13.02
C ALA A 164 3.81 6.10 -13.71
N SER A 165 5.01 5.65 -13.36
CA SER A 165 5.55 4.34 -13.76
C SER A 165 5.82 3.49 -12.54
N SER A 166 5.48 2.19 -12.60
CA SER A 166 5.84 1.27 -11.54
C SER A 166 7.36 1.07 -11.49
N THR A 167 7.88 0.98 -10.29
CA THR A 167 9.30 0.70 -10.02
C THR A 167 9.55 -0.74 -9.63
N LYS A 168 8.49 -1.48 -9.33
CA LYS A 168 8.51 -2.90 -8.97
C LYS A 168 7.32 -3.62 -9.64
N PRO A 169 7.42 -4.93 -9.90
CA PRO A 169 6.30 -5.70 -10.42
C PRO A 169 5.14 -5.76 -9.43
N LEU A 170 3.92 -5.76 -9.94
CA LEU A 170 2.71 -6.02 -9.17
C LEU A 170 2.29 -7.49 -9.32
N SER A 171 2.19 -8.21 -8.20
CA SER A 171 1.60 -9.55 -8.16
C SER A 171 0.12 -9.46 -7.86
N TYR A 172 -0.73 -9.74 -8.85
CA TYR A 172 -2.18 -9.65 -8.69
C TYR A 172 -2.87 -10.92 -9.17
N GLN A 173 -3.57 -11.60 -8.27
CA GLN A 173 -4.32 -12.84 -8.53
C GLN A 173 -3.54 -13.90 -9.34
N GLY A 174 -2.26 -14.08 -9.02
CA GLY A 174 -1.38 -15.03 -9.69
C GLY A 174 -0.80 -14.54 -11.02
N THR A 175 -1.09 -13.32 -11.44
CA THR A 175 -0.49 -12.68 -12.60
C THR A 175 0.53 -11.64 -12.15
N LEU A 176 1.70 -11.67 -12.77
CA LEU A 176 2.70 -10.62 -12.60
C LEU A 176 2.46 -9.54 -13.66
N ILE A 177 2.25 -8.30 -13.21
CA ILE A 177 2.09 -7.12 -14.05
C ILE A 177 3.38 -6.31 -13.92
N GLU A 178 4.07 -6.09 -15.05
CA GLU A 178 5.40 -5.45 -15.06
C GLU A 178 5.38 -4.16 -15.88
N ASP A 179 6.22 -3.20 -15.48
CA ASP A 179 6.42 -1.91 -16.16
C ASP A 179 5.09 -1.16 -16.40
N ILE A 180 4.28 -1.07 -15.35
CA ILE A 180 3.01 -0.33 -15.42
C ILE A 180 3.31 1.14 -15.69
N GLN A 181 2.63 1.71 -16.67
CA GLN A 181 2.63 3.13 -16.97
C GLN A 181 1.19 3.63 -17.03
N VAL A 182 0.91 4.70 -16.32
CA VAL A 182 -0.41 5.33 -16.33
C VAL A 182 -0.30 6.85 -16.51
N GLU A 183 -1.34 7.41 -17.09
CA GLU A 183 -1.53 8.86 -17.17
C GLU A 183 -2.85 9.25 -16.53
N PHE A 184 -2.79 10.16 -15.55
CA PHE A 184 -3.94 10.71 -14.85
C PHE A 184 -4.33 12.07 -15.41
N LYS A 185 -5.64 12.28 -15.51
CA LYS A 185 -6.24 13.59 -15.77
C LYS A 185 -7.48 13.72 -14.89
N ASP A 186 -7.54 14.81 -14.11
CA ASP A 186 -8.65 15.11 -13.21
C ASP A 186 -9.03 13.90 -12.32
N GLY A 187 -8.00 13.26 -11.77
CA GLY A 187 -8.11 12.10 -10.87
C GLY A 187 -8.36 10.76 -11.58
N LYS A 188 -8.60 10.72 -12.88
CA LYS A 188 -8.91 9.49 -13.60
C LYS A 188 -7.75 9.04 -14.47
N ILE A 189 -7.43 7.76 -14.45
CA ILE A 189 -6.53 7.14 -15.42
C ILE A 189 -7.18 7.18 -16.80
N ILE A 190 -6.56 7.91 -17.71
CA ILE A 190 -6.97 8.07 -19.11
C ILE A 190 -6.20 7.15 -20.05
N ASN A 191 -4.94 6.82 -19.71
CA ASN A 191 -4.10 5.89 -20.43
C ASN A 191 -3.43 4.92 -19.44
N ALA A 192 -3.34 3.65 -19.79
CA ALA A 192 -2.64 2.63 -19.02
C ALA A 192 -2.01 1.61 -19.96
N SER A 193 -0.79 1.18 -19.65
CA SER A 193 -0.10 0.09 -20.33
C SER A 193 0.81 -0.66 -19.38
N SER A 194 1.23 -1.86 -19.77
CA SER A 194 2.28 -2.61 -19.09
C SER A 194 2.98 -3.55 -20.06
N SER A 195 4.25 -3.87 -19.81
CA SER A 195 5.03 -4.79 -20.67
C SER A 195 4.55 -6.24 -20.52
N LYS A 196 3.94 -6.57 -19.36
CA LYS A 196 3.38 -7.89 -19.07
C LYS A 196 2.14 -7.76 -18.21
N GLY A 197 1.14 -8.61 -18.46
CA GLY A 197 -0.10 -8.63 -17.68
C GLY A 197 -1.08 -7.49 -18.01
N GLU A 198 -0.89 -6.74 -19.11
CA GLU A 198 -1.72 -5.59 -19.49
C GLU A 198 -3.22 -5.90 -19.53
N ASN A 199 -3.59 -7.06 -20.08
CA ASN A 199 -5.00 -7.46 -20.12
C ASN A 199 -5.64 -7.58 -18.72
N VAL A 200 -4.85 -7.97 -17.71
CA VAL A 200 -5.31 -8.03 -16.31
C VAL A 200 -5.42 -6.63 -15.75
N LEU A 201 -4.41 -5.78 -15.98
CA LEU A 201 -4.44 -4.37 -15.58
C LEU A 201 -5.68 -3.65 -16.10
N LEU A 202 -5.95 -3.77 -17.42
CA LEU A 202 -7.11 -3.11 -18.03
C LEU A 202 -8.44 -3.61 -17.47
N LYS A 203 -8.58 -4.93 -17.23
CA LYS A 203 -9.79 -5.48 -16.59
C LYS A 203 -9.98 -4.97 -15.16
N VAL A 204 -8.90 -4.82 -14.41
CA VAL A 204 -8.94 -4.24 -13.06
C VAL A 204 -9.42 -2.80 -13.12
N LEU A 205 -8.88 -2.00 -14.04
CA LEU A 205 -9.29 -0.61 -14.24
C LEU A 205 -10.75 -0.44 -14.68
N ASP A 206 -11.35 -1.48 -15.24
CA ASP A 206 -12.77 -1.49 -15.68
C ASP A 206 -13.70 -2.19 -14.67
N SER A 207 -13.25 -2.46 -13.45
CA SER A 207 -14.05 -3.17 -12.44
C SER A 207 -15.27 -2.36 -11.98
N ASP A 208 -15.08 -1.04 -11.78
CA ASP A 208 -16.14 -0.09 -11.45
C ASP A 208 -15.69 1.36 -11.75
N GLU A 209 -16.54 2.35 -11.45
CA GLU A 209 -16.23 3.76 -11.70
C GLU A 209 -15.01 4.27 -10.91
N GLY A 210 -14.82 3.76 -9.69
CA GLY A 210 -13.73 4.16 -8.78
C GLY A 210 -12.40 3.49 -9.09
N SER A 211 -12.38 2.36 -9.83
CA SER A 211 -11.15 1.59 -10.06
C SER A 211 -10.09 2.30 -10.89
N ARG A 212 -10.46 3.35 -11.64
CA ARG A 212 -9.51 4.22 -12.37
C ARG A 212 -9.03 5.43 -11.57
N ARG A 213 -9.33 5.48 -10.27
CA ARG A 213 -8.97 6.58 -9.37
C ARG A 213 -8.18 6.07 -8.18
N LEU A 214 -7.42 6.96 -7.56
CA LEU A 214 -6.64 6.61 -6.38
C LEU A 214 -7.53 6.55 -5.13
N GLY A 215 -7.22 5.61 -4.26
CA GLY A 215 -7.76 5.46 -2.90
C GLY A 215 -6.72 5.71 -1.83
N GLU A 216 -5.42 5.55 -2.18
CA GLU A 216 -4.33 5.72 -1.24
C GLU A 216 -3.10 6.32 -1.90
N VAL A 217 -2.33 7.03 -1.08
CA VAL A 217 -0.95 7.41 -1.34
C VAL A 217 -0.11 7.13 -0.09
N ALA A 218 0.97 6.39 -0.26
CA ALA A 218 1.84 5.97 0.82
C ALA A 218 3.31 6.36 0.57
N LEU A 219 3.98 6.74 1.63
CA LEU A 219 5.39 7.12 1.65
C LEU A 219 6.19 6.06 2.41
N VAL A 220 7.12 5.42 1.71
CA VAL A 220 8.04 4.41 2.23
C VAL A 220 9.44 4.78 1.78
N PRO A 221 10.42 4.95 2.70
CA PRO A 221 11.77 5.29 2.30
C PRO A 221 12.45 4.13 1.58
N ASN A 222 13.34 4.44 0.64
CA ASN A 222 14.12 3.43 -0.09
C ASN A 222 15.06 2.64 0.83
N SER A 223 15.41 3.17 2.00
CA SER A 223 16.15 2.49 3.06
C SER A 223 15.32 1.50 3.87
N SER A 224 14.03 1.30 3.56
CA SER A 224 13.21 0.29 4.26
C SER A 224 13.90 -1.09 4.22
N PRO A 225 13.84 -1.89 5.29
CA PRO A 225 14.45 -3.22 5.31
C PRO A 225 14.00 -4.10 4.15
N ILE A 226 12.74 -3.97 3.73
CA ILE A 226 12.16 -4.73 2.63
C ILE A 226 12.75 -4.29 1.28
N SER A 227 12.89 -2.98 1.09
CA SER A 227 13.55 -2.44 -0.12
C SER A 227 14.99 -2.94 -0.25
N GLN A 228 15.72 -2.94 0.86
CA GLN A 228 17.14 -3.33 0.90
C GLN A 228 17.38 -4.83 0.64
N LEU A 229 16.38 -5.69 0.88
CA LEU A 229 16.46 -7.10 0.50
C LEU A 229 16.52 -7.32 -1.02
N GLY A 230 16.03 -6.38 -1.82
CA GLY A 230 16.11 -6.44 -3.29
C GLY A 230 15.34 -7.61 -3.92
N ILE A 231 14.37 -8.19 -3.22
CA ILE A 231 13.54 -9.30 -3.69
C ILE A 231 12.09 -8.88 -3.87
N THR A 232 11.37 -9.56 -4.76
CA THR A 232 9.91 -9.46 -4.86
C THR A 232 9.31 -10.61 -4.08
N PHE A 233 8.47 -10.29 -3.09
CA PHE A 233 7.86 -11.30 -2.24
C PHE A 233 6.65 -11.97 -2.87
N TYR A 234 6.02 -11.37 -3.87
CA TYR A 234 4.70 -11.80 -4.41
C TYR A 234 3.63 -11.82 -3.32
N ASN A 235 3.75 -10.95 -2.35
CA ASN A 235 2.85 -10.80 -1.22
C ASN A 235 2.71 -9.30 -0.92
N THR A 236 1.51 -8.77 -1.01
CA THR A 236 1.22 -7.34 -0.88
C THR A 236 1.75 -6.77 0.44
N LEU A 237 1.60 -7.47 1.57
CA LEU A 237 2.10 -7.03 2.87
C LEU A 237 3.59 -6.64 2.86
N PHE A 238 4.42 -7.31 2.04
CA PHE A 238 5.83 -6.98 1.90
C PHE A 238 6.09 -6.03 0.74
N ASP A 239 5.51 -6.33 -0.43
CA ASP A 239 5.87 -5.62 -1.65
C ASP A 239 5.44 -4.14 -1.59
N GLU A 240 4.29 -3.81 -0.96
CA GLU A 240 3.86 -2.43 -0.70
C GLU A 240 4.81 -1.68 0.23
N ASN A 241 5.39 -2.36 1.22
CA ASN A 241 6.34 -1.80 2.17
C ASN A 241 7.79 -1.73 1.65
N ALA A 242 8.02 -2.09 0.39
CA ALA A 242 9.32 -2.01 -0.28
C ALA A 242 9.55 -0.66 -0.97
N ALA A 243 8.55 0.19 -1.17
CA ALA A 243 8.68 1.50 -1.80
C ALA A 243 7.42 2.35 -1.60
N SER A 244 7.55 3.67 -1.72
CA SER A 244 6.38 4.53 -1.82
C SER A 244 5.45 4.04 -2.92
N HIS A 245 4.15 4.00 -2.63
CA HIS A 245 3.17 3.41 -3.51
C HIS A 245 1.88 4.24 -3.59
N ILE A 246 1.07 3.89 -4.55
CA ILE A 246 -0.29 4.40 -4.72
C ILE A 246 -1.24 3.22 -4.84
N ALA A 247 -2.45 3.33 -4.28
CA ALA A 247 -3.49 2.33 -4.46
C ALA A 247 -4.57 2.83 -5.40
N LEU A 248 -4.97 1.95 -6.31
CA LEU A 248 -6.19 2.13 -7.10
C LEU A 248 -7.41 1.73 -6.30
N GLY A 249 -8.48 2.51 -6.38
CA GLY A 249 -9.78 2.11 -5.89
C GLY A 249 -10.18 2.69 -4.54
N GLN A 250 -10.61 1.84 -3.62
CA GLN A 250 -11.23 2.21 -2.34
C GLN A 250 -10.26 2.95 -1.43
N CYS A 251 -10.70 4.08 -0.86
CA CYS A 251 -9.95 4.78 0.19
C CYS A 251 -10.26 4.25 1.59
N TYR A 252 -9.38 4.56 2.55
CA TYR A 252 -9.60 4.25 3.96
C TYR A 252 -10.32 5.39 4.68
N SER A 253 -11.48 5.08 5.27
CA SER A 253 -12.29 6.05 6.03
C SER A 253 -11.57 6.63 7.26
N LYS A 254 -10.57 5.92 7.77
CA LYS A 254 -9.75 6.36 8.90
C LYS A 254 -8.75 7.46 8.56
N CYS A 255 -8.42 7.62 7.28
CA CYS A 255 -7.53 8.69 6.82
C CYS A 255 -8.25 10.05 6.69
N PHE A 256 -9.31 10.27 7.46
CA PHE A 256 -10.02 11.54 7.57
C PHE A 256 -10.13 11.97 9.03
N LYS A 257 -9.82 13.23 9.30
CA LYS A 257 -10.01 13.83 10.64
C LYS A 257 -11.47 13.79 11.00
N SER A 258 -11.86 12.88 11.88
CA SER A 258 -13.26 12.75 12.35
C SER A 258 -13.32 12.06 13.71
N LYS A 259 -14.22 12.56 14.58
CA LYS A 259 -14.51 11.91 15.87
C LYS A 259 -15.59 10.81 15.77
N LYS A 260 -16.19 10.63 14.59
CA LYS A 260 -17.24 9.65 14.30
C LYS A 260 -16.92 8.91 13.01
N ASN A 261 -17.50 7.74 12.83
CA ASN A 261 -17.47 7.05 11.55
C ASN A 261 -18.18 7.90 10.49
N LEU A 262 -17.48 8.18 9.39
CA LEU A 262 -18.03 8.91 8.26
C LEU A 262 -18.91 8.00 7.41
N THR A 263 -20.00 8.54 6.91
CA THR A 263 -20.81 7.86 5.88
C THR A 263 -20.09 7.89 4.53
N PRO A 264 -20.44 6.99 3.59
CA PRO A 264 -19.90 7.02 2.23
C PRO A 264 -20.05 8.37 1.52
N ASP A 265 -21.19 9.06 1.74
CA ASP A 265 -21.44 10.38 1.14
C ASP A 265 -20.56 11.47 1.77
N GLU A 266 -20.31 11.42 3.07
CA GLU A 266 -19.38 12.32 3.76
C GLU A 266 -17.93 12.09 3.27
N ILE A 267 -17.52 10.85 3.08
CA ILE A 267 -16.19 10.49 2.51
C ILE A 267 -16.08 11.05 1.09
N LYS A 268 -17.08 10.81 0.25
CA LYS A 268 -17.11 11.29 -1.13
C LYS A 268 -17.10 12.82 -1.21
N SER A 269 -17.83 13.51 -0.36
CA SER A 269 -17.87 14.98 -0.32
C SER A 269 -16.54 15.61 0.06
N ARG A 270 -15.67 14.88 0.78
CA ARG A 270 -14.30 15.28 1.13
C ARG A 270 -13.26 14.83 0.09
N GLY A 271 -13.69 14.25 -1.02
CA GLY A 271 -12.84 13.81 -2.11
C GLY A 271 -12.36 12.36 -2.01
N GLY A 272 -12.81 11.58 -1.04
CA GLY A 272 -12.48 10.15 -0.96
C GLY A 272 -13.08 9.36 -2.13
N ASN A 273 -12.38 8.32 -2.56
CA ASN A 273 -12.82 7.43 -3.62
C ASN A 273 -13.52 6.20 -3.06
N SER A 274 -14.48 5.69 -3.80
CA SER A 274 -15.18 4.43 -3.48
C SER A 274 -15.07 3.46 -4.64
N SER A 275 -14.70 2.21 -4.34
CA SER A 275 -14.55 1.14 -5.33
C SER A 275 -14.70 -0.23 -4.67
N MET A 276 -14.90 -1.26 -5.49
CA MET A 276 -14.85 -2.65 -5.04
C MET A 276 -13.42 -3.20 -4.92
N ILE A 277 -12.43 -2.49 -5.48
CA ILE A 277 -11.02 -2.87 -5.44
C ILE A 277 -10.22 -1.93 -4.54
N HIS A 278 -9.08 -2.44 -4.06
CA HIS A 278 -7.98 -1.67 -3.48
C HIS A 278 -6.71 -2.41 -3.88
N ILE A 279 -5.84 -1.77 -4.67
CA ILE A 279 -4.67 -2.44 -5.25
C ILE A 279 -3.48 -1.50 -5.22
N ASP A 280 -2.50 -1.86 -4.41
CA ASP A 280 -1.26 -1.13 -4.20
C ASP A 280 -0.24 -1.50 -5.27
N TRP A 281 0.46 -0.50 -5.79
CA TRP A 281 1.60 -0.70 -6.68
C TRP A 281 2.66 0.39 -6.51
N MET A 282 3.91 -0.01 -6.55
CA MET A 282 5.06 0.77 -6.14
C MET A 282 5.50 1.73 -7.24
N ILE A 283 5.66 3.00 -6.88
CA ILE A 283 6.19 4.07 -7.73
C ILE A 283 7.48 4.70 -7.16
N GLY A 284 7.81 4.39 -5.90
CA GLY A 284 8.99 4.89 -5.20
C GLY A 284 10.28 4.18 -5.61
N SER A 285 11.39 4.86 -5.49
CA SER A 285 12.75 4.33 -5.67
C SER A 285 13.77 5.31 -5.10
N GLY A 286 15.04 4.91 -5.00
CA GLY A 286 16.15 5.81 -4.63
C GLY A 286 16.42 6.94 -5.66
N LYS A 287 15.55 7.15 -6.65
CA LYS A 287 15.64 8.22 -7.66
C LYS A 287 14.39 9.09 -7.70
N ILE A 288 13.44 8.89 -6.79
CA ILE A 288 12.22 9.67 -6.68
C ILE A 288 12.40 10.78 -5.65
N ASP A 289 12.06 11.98 -6.03
CA ASP A 289 11.87 13.12 -5.13
C ASP A 289 10.36 13.29 -4.87
N VAL A 290 10.00 13.64 -3.65
CA VAL A 290 8.63 13.96 -3.27
C VAL A 290 8.60 15.28 -2.54
N SER A 291 7.73 16.20 -2.96
CA SER A 291 7.49 17.47 -2.29
C SER A 291 6.00 17.61 -1.94
N GLY A 292 5.72 18.18 -0.77
CA GLY A 292 4.38 18.60 -0.39
C GLY A 292 4.14 20.06 -0.77
N LYS A 293 3.00 20.37 -1.36
CA LYS A 293 2.57 21.75 -1.61
C LYS A 293 1.73 22.22 -0.45
N ASP A 294 2.19 23.27 0.25
CA ASP A 294 1.44 23.85 1.36
C ASP A 294 0.21 24.65 0.88
N GLN A 295 -0.59 25.14 1.81
CA GLN A 295 -1.80 25.92 1.51
C GLN A 295 -1.49 27.29 0.86
N ASN A 296 -0.24 27.76 0.93
CA ASN A 296 0.24 29.00 0.28
C ASN A 296 0.84 28.74 -1.11
N GLY A 297 0.94 27.48 -1.52
CA GLY A 297 1.50 27.07 -2.81
C GLY A 297 3.01 26.82 -2.79
N ASN A 298 3.69 26.89 -1.63
CA ASN A 298 5.11 26.59 -1.53
C ASN A 298 5.36 25.08 -1.55
N LEU A 299 6.44 24.67 -2.22
CA LEU A 299 6.88 23.28 -2.21
C LEU A 299 7.87 23.03 -1.07
N VAL A 300 7.56 22.08 -0.24
CA VAL A 300 8.39 21.64 0.89
C VAL A 300 8.88 20.22 0.59
N PRO A 301 10.19 19.96 0.56
CA PRO A 301 10.73 18.63 0.33
C PRO A 301 10.28 17.65 1.42
N ILE A 302 9.79 16.49 1.02
CA ILE A 302 9.43 15.36 1.88
C ILE A 302 10.47 14.26 1.70
N PHE A 303 10.68 13.84 0.45
CA PHE A 303 11.73 12.90 0.05
C PHE A 303 12.71 13.55 -0.92
N LYS A 304 13.99 13.21 -0.75
CA LYS A 304 15.05 13.44 -1.71
C LYS A 304 15.75 12.14 -2.02
N GLN A 305 15.79 11.75 -3.30
CA GLN A 305 16.36 10.47 -3.73
C GLN A 305 15.80 9.27 -2.94
N GLY A 306 14.49 9.27 -2.73
CA GLY A 306 13.77 8.20 -2.04
C GLY A 306 13.91 8.16 -0.52
N GLU A 307 14.56 9.16 0.11
CA GLU A 307 14.78 9.21 1.55
C GLU A 307 14.13 10.44 2.18
N TRP A 308 13.72 10.33 3.45
CA TRP A 308 13.17 11.44 4.21
C TRP A 308 14.15 12.62 4.29
N CYS A 309 13.65 13.83 4.10
CA CYS A 309 14.43 15.07 4.25
C CYS A 309 14.48 15.59 5.69
N ASN A 310 13.65 15.06 6.59
CA ASN A 310 13.47 15.50 7.98
C ASN A 310 13.55 14.34 8.98
#